data_68dab261394e3258536bfe8d4d486e03
#
_entry.id   68dab261394e3258536bfe8d4d486e03
#
_cell.length_a   1.000
_cell.length_b   1.000
_cell.length_c   1.000
_cell.angle_alpha   90.00
_cell.angle_beta   90.00
_cell.angle_gamma   90.00
#
_symmetry.space_group_name_H-M   'P 1'
#
loop_
_entity.id
_entity.type
_entity.pdbx_description
1 polymer ?
#
loop_
_entity_poly.entity_id
_entity_poly.type
_entity_poly.pdbx_seq_one_letter_code
_entity_poly.pdbx_strand_id
1 'polypeptide(L)'
;IPGSLVGSEMCIRDRDKQSPDEIIKSYNLITTDAINLQKLKGPDQIFSEKLNETKSVIAVLGSSVPSHSNYDRKAKARFLSKGGDPKKFTYSYPYSIGSLETIEQSAKGLGSISFLDQLDGIIRSLPLIVKFNNKIYPTMGLEMVRVGSKQKNIYVELNEVGIKRISARPYKIDSDPNGIIWIKYKKSDKRQY
;
A
#
# COMPACT_ATOMS: atom_id res chain seq x y z
N ILE A 1 -9.82 27.38 -4.29
CA ILE A 1 -10.92 26.41 -4.48
C ILE A 1 -10.36 25.03 -4.20
N PRO A 2 -10.82 24.33 -3.16
CA PRO A 2 -10.39 22.96 -2.90
C PRO A 2 -11.28 22.00 -3.70
N GLY A 3 -11.07 21.90 -4.99
CA GLY A 3 -11.95 21.10 -5.87
C GLY A 3 -11.29 19.96 -6.64
N SER A 4 -9.96 19.91 -6.70
CA SER A 4 -9.28 18.93 -7.57
C SER A 4 -8.85 17.63 -6.89
N LEU A 5 -8.76 17.60 -5.55
CA LEU A 5 -8.37 16.39 -4.81
C LEU A 5 -9.55 15.43 -4.56
N VAL A 6 -10.79 15.94 -4.56
CA VAL A 6 -11.98 15.12 -4.36
C VAL A 6 -12.22 14.13 -5.50
N GLY A 7 -11.81 14.49 -6.72
CA GLY A 7 -11.97 13.62 -7.89
C GLY A 7 -11.04 12.39 -7.88
N SER A 8 -9.80 12.54 -7.41
CA SER A 8 -8.86 11.42 -7.37
C SER A 8 -9.15 10.43 -6.25
N GLU A 9 -9.66 10.90 -5.11
CA GLU A 9 -10.11 10.01 -4.03
C GLU A 9 -11.36 9.23 -4.41
N MET A 10 -12.28 9.82 -5.17
CA MET A 10 -13.45 9.11 -5.68
C MET A 10 -13.08 7.98 -6.65
N CYS A 11 -12.06 8.17 -7.50
CA CYS A 11 -11.61 7.12 -8.41
C CYS A 11 -10.96 5.92 -7.70
N ILE A 12 -10.39 6.12 -6.51
CA ILE A 12 -9.74 5.05 -5.73
C ILE A 12 -10.75 4.31 -4.82
N ARG A 13 -11.89 4.92 -4.51
CA ARG A 13 -12.83 4.43 -3.50
C ARG A 13 -14.24 4.20 -4.00
N ASP A 14 -14.56 4.66 -5.20
CA ASP A 14 -15.91 4.52 -5.70
C ASP A 14 -16.17 3.04 -6.00
N ARG A 15 -17.26 2.53 -5.45
CA ARG A 15 -17.78 1.22 -5.82
C ARG A 15 -18.06 1.27 -7.30
N ASP A 16 -17.72 0.19 -7.97
CA ASP A 16 -18.06 0.05 -9.38
C ASP A 16 -19.57 0.26 -9.58
N LYS A 17 -19.91 1.39 -10.21
CA LYS A 17 -21.31 1.74 -10.53
C LYS A 17 -21.95 0.74 -11.49
N GLN A 18 -21.17 -0.17 -12.06
CA GLN A 18 -21.61 -1.26 -12.91
C GLN A 18 -21.73 -2.58 -12.14
N SER A 19 -21.61 -2.56 -10.80
CA SER A 19 -21.88 -3.78 -10.02
C SER A 19 -23.33 -4.22 -10.21
N PRO A 20 -23.62 -5.52 -10.20
CA PRO A 20 -25.00 -6.01 -10.34
C PRO A 20 -25.99 -5.35 -9.38
N ASP A 21 -25.58 -5.11 -8.14
CA ASP A 21 -26.40 -4.44 -7.11
C ASP A 21 -26.69 -2.98 -7.44
N GLU A 22 -25.73 -2.26 -7.98
CA GLU A 22 -25.90 -0.84 -8.37
C GLU A 22 -26.75 -0.72 -9.65
N ILE A 23 -26.65 -1.66 -10.58
CA ILE A 23 -27.51 -1.73 -11.76
C ILE A 23 -28.96 -1.98 -11.34
N ILE A 24 -29.20 -2.93 -10.44
CA ILE A 24 -30.53 -3.24 -9.91
C ILE A 24 -31.16 -2.01 -9.27
N LYS A 25 -30.40 -1.27 -8.47
CA LYS A 25 -30.85 -0.04 -7.81
C LYS A 25 -31.15 1.08 -8.81
N SER A 26 -30.22 1.34 -9.74
CA SER A 26 -30.34 2.46 -10.68
C SER A 26 -31.47 2.30 -11.67
N TYR A 27 -31.80 1.06 -12.06
CA TYR A 27 -32.88 0.76 -13.00
C TYR A 27 -34.16 0.26 -12.32
N ASN A 28 -34.19 0.22 -10.97
CA ASN A 28 -35.36 -0.20 -10.17
C ASN A 28 -35.92 -1.59 -10.60
N LEU A 29 -35.01 -2.53 -10.88
CA LEU A 29 -35.38 -3.84 -11.40
C LEU A 29 -35.99 -4.69 -10.29
N ILE A 30 -37.26 -5.11 -10.47
CA ILE A 30 -38.05 -5.87 -9.47
C ILE A 30 -38.36 -7.30 -9.95
N THR A 31 -37.86 -7.71 -11.11
CA THR A 31 -38.28 -8.93 -11.80
C THR A 31 -37.26 -10.07 -11.74
N THR A 32 -37.54 -11.17 -12.42
CA THR A 32 -36.65 -12.33 -12.62
C THR A 32 -35.26 -11.93 -13.08
N ASP A 33 -35.14 -10.82 -13.82
CA ASP A 33 -33.89 -10.28 -14.29
C ASP A 33 -33.01 -9.75 -13.14
N ALA A 34 -33.60 -9.14 -12.12
CA ALA A 34 -32.88 -8.73 -10.90
C ALA A 34 -32.28 -9.94 -10.17
N ILE A 35 -33.02 -11.06 -10.09
CA ILE A 35 -32.52 -12.29 -9.45
C ILE A 35 -31.39 -12.91 -10.24
N ASN A 36 -31.41 -12.82 -11.56
CA ASN A 36 -30.31 -13.31 -12.41
C ASN A 36 -29.09 -12.42 -12.30
N LEU A 37 -29.27 -11.10 -12.26
CA LEU A 37 -28.17 -10.15 -12.06
C LEU A 37 -27.52 -10.31 -10.67
N GLN A 38 -28.28 -10.55 -9.61
CA GLN A 38 -27.73 -10.79 -8.27
C GLN A 38 -26.84 -12.03 -8.19
N LYS A 39 -27.02 -13.01 -9.08
CA LYS A 39 -26.15 -14.21 -9.16
C LYS A 39 -24.80 -13.92 -9.82
N LEU A 40 -24.66 -12.80 -10.53
CA LEU A 40 -23.42 -12.42 -11.15
C LEU A 40 -22.48 -11.82 -10.12
N LYS A 41 -21.21 -12.21 -10.18
CA LYS A 41 -20.17 -11.60 -9.37
C LYS A 41 -19.89 -10.18 -9.85
N GLY A 42 -19.81 -9.24 -8.91
CA GLY A 42 -19.38 -7.88 -9.23
C GLY A 42 -17.90 -7.84 -9.69
N PRO A 43 -17.52 -6.86 -10.50
CA PRO A 43 -16.14 -6.70 -10.99
C PRO A 43 -15.09 -6.68 -9.86
N ASP A 44 -15.38 -6.02 -8.73
CA ASP A 44 -14.49 -6.00 -7.57
C ASP A 44 -14.27 -7.38 -6.96
N GLN A 45 -15.32 -8.24 -6.95
CA GLN A 45 -15.21 -9.61 -6.47
C GLN A 45 -14.33 -10.46 -7.41
N ILE A 46 -14.57 -10.35 -8.72
CA ILE A 46 -13.76 -11.06 -9.73
C ILE A 46 -12.30 -10.62 -9.63
N PHE A 47 -12.06 -9.31 -9.50
CA PHE A 47 -10.72 -8.76 -9.36
C PHE A 47 -10.05 -9.27 -8.07
N SER A 48 -10.76 -9.24 -6.96
CA SER A 48 -10.27 -9.75 -5.67
C SER A 48 -9.89 -11.23 -5.72
N GLU A 49 -10.72 -12.06 -6.36
CA GLU A 49 -10.43 -13.48 -6.57
C GLU A 49 -9.13 -13.67 -7.36
N LYS A 50 -8.95 -12.90 -8.45
CA LYS A 50 -7.73 -12.96 -9.27
C LYS A 50 -6.49 -12.45 -8.54
N LEU A 51 -6.62 -11.42 -7.72
CA LEU A 51 -5.54 -10.96 -6.85
C LEU A 51 -5.10 -12.05 -5.86
N ASN A 52 -6.05 -12.81 -5.33
CA ASN A 52 -5.74 -13.89 -4.39
C ASN A 52 -4.96 -15.05 -5.04
N GLU A 53 -5.16 -15.29 -6.34
CA GLU A 53 -4.45 -16.32 -7.10
C GLU A 53 -3.02 -15.88 -7.48
N THR A 54 -2.73 -14.58 -7.46
CA THR A 54 -1.48 -14.01 -7.96
C THR A 54 -0.57 -13.51 -6.84
N LYS A 55 0.71 -13.26 -7.16
CA LYS A 55 1.66 -12.57 -6.28
C LYS A 55 1.45 -11.05 -6.40
N SER A 56 0.37 -10.55 -5.84
CA SER A 56 -0.03 -9.16 -5.94
C SER A 56 0.42 -8.34 -4.74
N VAL A 57 0.75 -7.07 -4.98
CA VAL A 57 1.02 -6.07 -3.95
C VAL A 57 0.20 -4.83 -4.28
N ILE A 58 -0.58 -4.37 -3.32
CA ILE A 58 -1.43 -3.18 -3.45
C ILE A 58 -0.78 -2.01 -2.71
N ALA A 59 -0.93 -0.83 -3.28
CA ALA A 59 -0.40 0.41 -2.74
C ALA A 59 -1.24 0.96 -1.58
N VAL A 60 -0.55 1.53 -0.59
CA VAL A 60 -1.14 2.33 0.49
C VAL A 60 -0.38 3.63 0.59
N LEU A 61 -1.09 4.75 0.66
CA LEU A 61 -0.52 6.09 0.78
C LEU A 61 -0.69 6.61 2.22
N GLY A 62 0.34 7.20 2.79
CA GLY A 62 0.25 7.97 4.03
C GLY A 62 -0.45 9.31 3.81
N SER A 63 -1.26 9.73 4.76
CA SER A 63 -2.01 10.98 4.69
C SER A 63 -1.93 11.75 5.99
N SER A 64 -1.89 13.07 5.89
CA SER A 64 -2.04 13.99 7.01
C SER A 64 -3.52 14.31 7.30
N VAL A 65 -4.41 13.99 6.36
CA VAL A 65 -5.85 14.25 6.46
C VAL A 65 -6.57 12.94 6.77
N PRO A 66 -7.60 12.97 7.65
CA PRO A 66 -8.41 11.80 7.92
C PRO A 66 -9.02 11.21 6.64
N SER A 67 -8.96 9.91 6.53
CA SER A 67 -9.64 9.17 5.47
C SER A 67 -11.09 8.90 5.87
N HIS A 68 -12.02 9.00 4.95
CA HIS A 68 -13.45 8.67 5.19
C HIS A 68 -13.67 7.17 5.50
N SER A 69 -12.68 6.33 5.28
CA SER A 69 -12.78 4.91 5.59
C SER A 69 -12.21 4.62 6.98
N ASN A 70 -13.05 4.11 7.86
CA ASN A 70 -12.68 3.62 9.19
C ASN A 70 -12.04 2.22 9.15
N TYR A 71 -11.65 1.74 7.96
CA TYR A 71 -11.04 0.43 7.84
C TYR A 71 -9.67 0.37 8.50
N ASP A 72 -9.53 -0.52 9.49
CA ASP A 72 -8.29 -0.77 10.21
C ASP A 72 -7.36 -1.70 9.42
N ARG A 73 -6.58 -1.12 8.50
CA ARG A 73 -5.65 -1.86 7.65
C ARG A 73 -4.65 -2.67 8.45
N LYS A 74 -4.36 -3.87 7.98
CA LYS A 74 -3.35 -4.74 8.58
C LYS A 74 -2.24 -5.00 7.56
N ALA A 75 -1.00 -4.71 7.97
CA ALA A 75 0.16 -5.08 7.16
C ALA A 75 0.17 -6.59 6.91
N LYS A 76 0.48 -7.00 5.70
CA LYS A 76 0.62 -8.42 5.32
C LYS A 76 2.00 -8.98 5.72
N ALA A 77 2.99 -8.11 5.78
CA ALA A 77 4.32 -8.46 6.25
C ALA A 77 4.33 -8.59 7.78
N ARG A 78 4.99 -9.63 8.28
CA ARG A 78 5.32 -9.76 9.70
C ARG A 78 6.69 -9.15 9.95
N PHE A 79 6.78 -8.18 10.85
CA PHE A 79 8.03 -7.55 11.25
C PHE A 79 8.63 -8.27 12.45
N LEU A 80 9.91 -8.62 12.34
CA LEU A 80 10.72 -9.19 13.41
C LEU A 80 11.87 -8.23 13.69
N SER A 81 11.91 -7.64 14.89
CA SER A 81 12.94 -6.70 15.28
C SER A 81 13.95 -7.34 16.23
N LYS A 82 15.21 -6.90 16.12
CA LYS A 82 16.30 -7.21 17.05
C LYS A 82 16.97 -5.90 17.46
N GLY A 83 17.13 -5.67 18.76
CA GLY A 83 17.80 -4.49 19.29
C GLY A 83 16.86 -3.35 19.71
N GLY A 84 15.54 -3.49 19.55
CA GLY A 84 14.58 -2.49 19.98
C GLY A 84 13.25 -2.49 19.22
N ASP A 85 12.45 -1.42 19.43
CA ASP A 85 11.19 -1.20 18.71
C ASP A 85 11.41 -0.24 17.54
N PRO A 86 11.28 -0.71 16.28
CA PRO A 86 11.47 0.12 15.10
C PRO A 86 10.45 1.26 14.98
N LYS A 87 9.30 1.17 15.63
CA LYS A 87 8.26 2.21 15.60
C LYS A 87 8.74 3.56 16.13
N LYS A 88 9.75 3.57 17.00
CA LYS A 88 10.31 4.79 17.58
C LYS A 88 11.07 5.63 16.56
N PHE A 89 11.65 5.00 15.56
CA PHE A 89 12.55 5.62 14.59
C PHE A 89 11.90 5.78 13.20
N THR A 90 10.80 5.06 12.95
CA THR A 90 10.15 5.03 11.64
C THR A 90 9.31 6.27 11.40
N TYR A 91 9.41 6.84 10.19
CA TYR A 91 8.56 7.95 9.77
C TYR A 91 7.09 7.61 9.87
N SER A 92 6.29 8.56 10.39
CA SER A 92 4.89 8.31 10.76
C SER A 92 3.93 9.23 10.03
N TYR A 93 2.87 8.64 9.49
CA TYR A 93 1.69 9.36 9.03
C TYR A 93 0.51 9.07 9.98
N PRO A 94 -0.31 10.08 10.32
CA PRO A 94 -1.45 9.88 11.21
C PRO A 94 -2.54 9.01 10.57
N TYR A 95 -2.70 9.09 9.26
CA TYR A 95 -3.73 8.37 8.51
C TYR A 95 -3.15 7.65 7.30
N SER A 96 -3.95 6.78 6.68
CA SER A 96 -3.60 6.10 5.44
C SER A 96 -4.78 6.00 4.49
N ILE A 97 -4.49 6.12 3.21
CA ILE A 97 -5.43 5.95 2.10
C ILE A 97 -5.04 4.69 1.34
N GLY A 98 -6.01 3.87 1.00
CA GLY A 98 -5.77 2.64 0.24
C GLY A 98 -6.99 2.23 -0.57
N SER A 99 -6.94 1.04 -1.13
CA SER A 99 -8.02 0.46 -1.93
C SER A 99 -9.21 0.01 -1.07
N LEU A 100 -10.22 -0.56 -1.71
CA LEU A 100 -11.34 -1.22 -1.04
C LEU A 100 -10.84 -2.37 -0.16
N GLU A 101 -11.49 -2.58 0.97
CA GLU A 101 -11.12 -3.61 1.94
C GLU A 101 -11.01 -4.99 1.31
N THR A 102 -11.97 -5.36 0.46
CA THR A 102 -11.99 -6.65 -0.26
C THR A 102 -10.77 -6.86 -1.14
N ILE A 103 -10.33 -5.81 -1.84
CA ILE A 103 -9.13 -5.80 -2.69
C ILE A 103 -7.88 -5.93 -1.83
N GLU A 104 -7.76 -5.12 -0.77
CA GLU A 104 -6.61 -5.18 0.14
C GLU A 104 -6.50 -6.54 0.84
N GLN A 105 -7.63 -7.13 1.25
CA GLN A 105 -7.62 -8.45 1.89
C GLN A 105 -7.16 -9.55 0.95
N SER A 106 -7.50 -9.46 -0.32
CA SER A 106 -7.16 -10.45 -1.34
C SER A 106 -5.71 -10.37 -1.82
N ALA A 107 -5.07 -9.21 -1.72
CA ALA A 107 -3.68 -9.03 -2.10
C ALA A 107 -2.72 -9.80 -1.19
N LYS A 108 -1.58 -10.27 -1.73
CA LYS A 108 -0.52 -10.95 -0.97
C LYS A 108 0.38 -9.97 -0.21
N GLY A 109 0.37 -8.70 -0.57
CA GLY A 109 1.13 -7.66 0.09
C GLY A 109 0.45 -6.31 0.07
N LEU A 110 0.76 -5.47 1.07
CA LEU A 110 0.41 -4.06 1.14
C LEU A 110 1.69 -3.25 1.30
N GLY A 111 2.00 -2.40 0.33
CA GLY A 111 3.21 -1.60 0.30
C GLY A 111 2.93 -0.11 0.28
N SER A 112 3.68 0.66 1.08
CA SER A 112 3.59 2.11 1.07
C SER A 112 4.20 2.69 -0.19
N ILE A 113 3.50 3.64 -0.80
CA ILE A 113 4.02 4.51 -1.87
C ILE A 113 4.34 5.92 -1.35
N SER A 114 4.29 6.11 -0.03
CA SER A 114 4.63 7.40 0.58
C SER A 114 6.12 7.66 0.51
N PHE A 115 6.47 8.89 0.21
CA PHE A 115 7.84 9.40 0.20
C PHE A 115 7.94 10.65 1.08
N LEU A 116 9.16 11.00 1.41
CA LEU A 116 9.42 12.21 2.19
C LEU A 116 9.36 13.42 1.26
N ASP A 117 8.58 14.42 1.66
CA ASP A 117 8.48 15.67 0.93
C ASP A 117 9.85 16.35 0.86
N GLN A 118 10.27 16.70 -0.35
CA GLN A 118 11.49 17.46 -0.60
C GLN A 118 11.11 18.81 -1.22
N LEU A 119 11.69 19.87 -0.71
CA LEU A 119 11.35 21.24 -1.09
C LEU A 119 11.46 21.53 -2.60
N ASP A 120 12.32 20.79 -3.31
CA ASP A 120 12.55 20.95 -4.75
C ASP A 120 11.79 19.91 -5.60
N GLY A 121 10.95 19.07 -5.00
CA GLY A 121 10.15 18.04 -5.68
C GLY A 121 10.97 16.85 -6.21
N ILE A 122 12.30 16.80 -5.97
CA ILE A 122 13.12 15.68 -6.43
C ILE A 122 13.26 14.65 -5.32
N ILE A 123 12.71 13.46 -5.53
CA ILE A 123 12.78 12.35 -4.55
C ILE A 123 14.19 11.76 -4.57
N ARG A 124 14.99 12.02 -3.53
CA ARG A 124 16.36 11.51 -3.38
C ARG A 124 16.47 10.38 -2.36
N SER A 125 15.50 10.26 -1.50
CA SER A 125 15.49 9.27 -0.44
C SER A 125 14.09 8.67 -0.25
N LEU A 126 14.06 7.42 0.20
CA LEU A 126 12.83 6.69 0.49
C LEU A 126 12.93 5.98 1.83
N PRO A 127 11.91 6.06 2.67
CA PRO A 127 11.82 5.20 3.85
C PRO A 127 11.56 3.76 3.40
N LEU A 128 12.30 2.78 3.90
CA LEU A 128 12.04 1.36 3.62
C LEU A 128 10.82 0.84 4.35
N ILE A 129 10.52 1.43 5.50
CA ILE A 129 9.34 1.16 6.30
C ILE A 129 8.73 2.47 6.76
N VAL A 130 7.42 2.50 6.88
CA VAL A 130 6.65 3.65 7.37
C VAL A 130 5.65 3.20 8.42
N LYS A 131 5.17 4.15 9.22
CA LYS A 131 4.18 3.89 10.25
C LYS A 131 2.87 4.61 9.92
N PHE A 132 1.77 3.86 9.82
CA PHE A 132 0.42 4.38 9.74
C PHE A 132 -0.35 3.96 10.98
N ASN A 133 -0.96 4.91 11.67
CA ASN A 133 -1.79 4.63 12.85
C ASN A 133 -1.13 3.59 13.80
N ASN A 134 0.14 3.83 14.16
CA ASN A 134 0.97 2.97 15.03
C ASN A 134 1.26 1.55 14.52
N LYS A 135 1.00 1.24 13.25
CA LYS A 135 1.35 -0.02 12.59
C LYS A 135 2.42 0.21 11.53
N ILE A 136 3.40 -0.69 11.44
CA ILE A 136 4.48 -0.61 10.47
C ILE A 136 4.07 -1.26 9.15
N TYR A 137 4.40 -0.60 8.05
CA TYR A 137 4.22 -1.07 6.68
C TYR A 137 5.53 -0.97 5.92
N PRO A 138 5.84 -1.94 5.06
CA PRO A 138 6.98 -1.84 4.15
C PRO A 138 6.65 -0.86 3.02
N THR A 139 7.66 -0.26 2.41
CA THR A 139 7.48 0.41 1.12
C THR A 139 7.12 -0.60 0.04
N MET A 140 6.52 -0.10 -1.04
CA MET A 140 6.08 -0.91 -2.19
C MET A 140 7.21 -1.81 -2.70
N GLY A 141 8.41 -1.25 -2.91
CA GLY A 141 9.56 -2.01 -3.40
C GLY A 141 9.98 -3.13 -2.46
N LEU A 142 10.07 -2.86 -1.15
CA LEU A 142 10.42 -3.87 -0.15
C LEU A 142 9.35 -4.98 -0.07
N GLU A 143 8.07 -4.61 -0.17
CA GLU A 143 6.97 -5.57 -0.13
C GLU A 143 6.94 -6.44 -1.39
N MET A 144 7.21 -5.87 -2.57
CA MET A 144 7.35 -6.62 -3.81
C MET A 144 8.48 -7.66 -3.73
N VAL A 145 9.62 -7.29 -3.15
CA VAL A 145 10.73 -8.21 -2.90
C VAL A 145 10.29 -9.32 -1.95
N ARG A 146 9.61 -8.99 -0.85
CA ARG A 146 9.11 -9.99 0.12
C ARG A 146 8.15 -10.98 -0.53
N VAL A 147 7.14 -10.49 -1.24
CA VAL A 147 6.13 -11.33 -1.90
C VAL A 147 6.75 -12.15 -3.03
N GLY A 148 7.61 -11.54 -3.85
CA GLY A 148 8.33 -12.19 -4.94
C GLY A 148 9.20 -13.34 -4.44
N SER A 149 9.91 -13.14 -3.34
CA SER A 149 10.76 -14.14 -2.68
C SER A 149 9.99 -15.13 -1.80
N LYS A 150 8.64 -15.08 -1.79
CA LYS A 150 7.77 -15.94 -0.96
C LYS A 150 8.10 -15.88 0.55
N GLN A 151 8.61 -14.73 1.02
CA GLN A 151 8.93 -14.54 2.44
C GLN A 151 7.71 -14.04 3.21
N LYS A 152 7.58 -14.48 4.47
CA LYS A 152 6.54 -13.99 5.40
C LYS A 152 7.02 -12.80 6.22
N ASN A 153 8.32 -12.75 6.51
CA ASN A 153 8.91 -11.86 7.48
C ASN A 153 9.79 -10.80 6.84
N ILE A 154 9.78 -9.62 7.44
CA ILE A 154 10.79 -8.57 7.25
C ILE A 154 11.53 -8.44 8.58
N TYR A 155 12.87 -8.46 8.53
CA TYR A 155 13.72 -8.37 9.70
C TYR A 155 14.25 -6.95 9.81
N VAL A 156 14.19 -6.37 11.00
CA VAL A 156 14.69 -5.04 11.31
C VAL A 156 15.75 -5.15 12.41
N GLU A 157 16.98 -4.81 12.11
CA GLU A 157 18.07 -4.75 13.08
C GLU A 157 18.25 -3.31 13.52
N LEU A 158 18.24 -3.10 14.84
CA LEU A 158 18.43 -1.80 15.48
C LEU A 158 19.69 -1.81 16.34
N ASN A 159 20.22 -0.63 16.56
CA ASN A 159 21.25 -0.34 17.57
C ASN A 159 20.77 0.81 18.47
N GLU A 160 21.64 1.34 19.32
CA GLU A 160 21.32 2.45 20.24
C GLU A 160 20.88 3.74 19.52
N VAL A 161 21.35 3.95 18.27
CA VAL A 161 21.10 5.16 17.50
C VAL A 161 19.79 5.05 16.68
N GLY A 162 19.37 3.82 16.31
CA GLY A 162 18.17 3.61 15.51
C GLY A 162 18.23 2.35 14.65
N ILE A 163 17.56 2.40 13.50
CA ILE A 163 17.53 1.30 12.54
C ILE A 163 18.90 1.24 11.82
N LYS A 164 19.49 0.07 11.81
CA LYS A 164 20.77 -0.20 11.13
C LYS A 164 20.55 -0.89 9.80
N ARG A 165 19.65 -1.87 9.76
CA ARG A 165 19.44 -2.73 8.60
C ARG A 165 18.02 -3.25 8.53
N ILE A 166 17.50 -3.30 7.32
CA ILE A 166 16.20 -3.94 7.01
C ILE A 166 16.43 -5.05 5.99
N SER A 167 15.83 -6.21 6.22
CA SER A 167 16.08 -7.39 5.38
C SER A 167 14.77 -8.07 4.99
N ALA A 168 14.62 -8.30 3.69
CA ALA A 168 13.65 -9.25 3.12
C ALA A 168 14.47 -10.28 2.34
N ARG A 169 14.69 -11.47 2.93
CA ARG A 169 15.62 -12.48 2.38
C ARG A 169 15.36 -12.76 0.90
N PRO A 170 16.41 -12.87 0.07
CA PRO A 170 17.83 -12.89 0.46
C PRO A 170 18.46 -11.51 0.65
N TYR A 171 17.74 -10.43 0.41
CA TYR A 171 18.27 -9.06 0.37
C TYR A 171 18.40 -8.46 1.78
N LYS A 172 19.54 -7.79 1.99
CA LYS A 172 19.84 -7.02 3.20
C LYS A 172 20.17 -5.59 2.77
N ILE A 173 19.50 -4.61 3.37
CA ILE A 173 19.61 -3.21 2.99
C ILE A 173 19.99 -2.43 4.24
N ASP A 174 21.17 -1.80 4.22
CA ASP A 174 21.59 -0.88 5.26
C ASP A 174 20.86 0.45 5.06
N SER A 175 20.40 1.06 6.13
CA SER A 175 19.65 2.31 6.12
C SER A 175 20.26 3.32 7.09
N ASP A 176 19.77 4.54 7.03
CA ASP A 176 20.01 5.49 8.10
C ASP A 176 19.23 5.10 9.37
N PRO A 177 19.44 5.79 10.52
CA PRO A 177 18.77 5.48 11.78
C PRO A 177 17.22 5.53 11.72
N ASN A 178 16.64 6.19 10.74
CA ASN A 178 15.20 6.30 10.54
C ASN A 178 14.65 5.28 9.52
N GLY A 179 15.49 4.38 9.03
CA GLY A 179 15.10 3.39 8.04
C GLY A 179 14.99 3.93 6.62
N ILE A 180 15.68 5.04 6.32
CA ILE A 180 15.66 5.72 5.02
C ILE A 180 16.87 5.27 4.21
N ILE A 181 16.69 5.13 2.91
CA ILE A 181 17.76 4.89 1.93
C ILE A 181 17.85 6.02 0.92
N TRP A 182 19.07 6.27 0.43
CA TRP A 182 19.31 7.21 -0.65
C TRP A 182 19.18 6.52 -2.01
N ILE A 183 18.47 7.17 -2.93
CA ILE A 183 18.26 6.65 -4.29
C ILE A 183 19.48 7.00 -5.13
N LYS A 184 20.12 5.99 -5.69
CA LYS A 184 21.20 6.19 -6.65
C LYS A 184 20.63 6.19 -8.06
N TYR A 185 20.37 7.38 -8.58
CA TYR A 185 19.93 7.53 -9.97
C TYR A 185 21.07 7.16 -10.95
N LYS A 186 20.72 6.37 -11.95
CA LYS A 186 21.64 6.09 -13.06
C LYS A 186 21.72 7.33 -13.94
N LYS A 187 22.93 7.70 -14.38
CA LYS A 187 23.08 8.76 -15.40
C LYS A 187 22.30 8.34 -16.65
N SER A 188 21.43 9.22 -17.14
CA SER A 188 20.75 9.04 -18.41
C SER A 188 21.80 9.02 -19.53
N ASP A 189 21.92 7.90 -20.21
CA ASP A 189 22.72 7.84 -21.43
C ASP A 189 21.89 8.49 -22.53
N LYS A 190 22.32 9.66 -23.01
CA LYS A 190 21.58 10.48 -24.01
C LYS A 190 21.34 9.78 -25.35
N ARG A 191 21.74 8.52 -25.49
CA ARG A 191 21.64 7.72 -26.72
C ARG A 191 20.43 6.77 -26.79
N GLN A 192 19.46 6.88 -25.87
CA GLN A 192 18.30 5.98 -25.81
C GLN A 192 16.96 6.71 -26.03
N TYR A 193 16.95 7.71 -26.92
CA TYR A 193 15.71 8.27 -27.48
C TYR A 193 15.79 8.27 -29.01
#